data_311bccfd6d20516fd8b613cf6cc844f2
#
_entry.id   311bccfd6d20516fd8b613cf6cc844f2
#
_cell.length_a   1.000
_cell.length_b   1.000
_cell.length_c   1.000
_cell.angle_alpha   90.00
_cell.angle_beta   90.00
_cell.angle_gamma   90.00
#
_symmetry.space_group_name_H-M   'P 1'
#
loop_
_entity.id
_entity.type
_entity.pdbx_description
1 polymer ?
#
loop_
_entity_poly.entity_id
_entity_poly.type
_entity_poly.pdbx_seq_one_letter_code
_entity_poly.pdbx_strand_id
1 'polypeptide(L)'
;MIQETPQSDLFKKQLGESLVRETQNSRAVKFARHANVYTVGEQDEMIYYIESGQVKLVMDSPAGKECILAIHSAGDIFGELCLSGISGRLETAITMKPTTTKRIPSKQFFARLQHDSLMEGFVRYLAVRVADQQQVISNLVMVDSEQRLGQTLLQLGRTMGKKDPHSIRIELKISHEELSEMVGTTRPRISMFMQRLKNLGLIETNKEHFLIIKENKLSEYLAQIS
;
A
#
# COMPACT_ATOMS: atom_id res chain seq x y z
N MET A 1 14.84 1.96 -4.65
CA MET A 1 13.35 1.90 -4.66
C MET A 1 12.89 1.72 -6.09
N ILE A 2 12.12 0.67 -6.32
CA ILE A 2 11.64 0.34 -7.66
C ILE A 2 10.42 1.24 -7.91
N GLN A 3 10.43 2.02 -9.00
CA GLN A 3 9.28 2.79 -9.44
C GLN A 3 8.19 1.81 -9.88
N GLU A 4 6.91 2.10 -9.59
CA GLU A 4 5.81 1.42 -10.28
C GLU A 4 6.12 1.44 -11.78
N THR A 5 6.27 0.27 -12.36
CA THR A 5 6.62 0.18 -13.76
C THR A 5 5.36 0.50 -14.58
N PRO A 6 5.49 1.16 -15.75
CA PRO A 6 4.35 1.41 -16.65
C PRO A 6 3.56 0.12 -16.95
N GLN A 7 4.20 -1.03 -16.84
CA GLN A 7 3.59 -2.35 -17.05
C GLN A 7 2.73 -2.83 -15.88
N SER A 8 3.08 -2.47 -14.63
CA SER A 8 2.24 -2.74 -13.45
C SER A 8 0.94 -1.95 -13.52
N ASP A 9 1.01 -0.68 -13.90
CA ASP A 9 -0.18 0.18 -14.09
C ASP A 9 -1.05 -0.29 -15.24
N LEU A 10 -0.43 -0.78 -16.32
CA LEU A 10 -1.15 -1.37 -17.45
C LEU A 10 -1.93 -2.61 -17.03
N PHE A 11 -1.31 -3.51 -16.25
CA PHE A 11 -2.00 -4.70 -15.72
C PHE A 11 -3.20 -4.31 -14.83
N LYS A 12 -3.01 -3.39 -13.89
CA LYS A 12 -4.09 -2.90 -13.01
C LYS A 12 -5.27 -2.35 -13.82
N LYS A 13 -4.98 -1.55 -14.84
CA LYS A 13 -5.99 -0.98 -15.73
C LYS A 13 -6.73 -2.06 -16.52
N GLN A 14 -6.00 -2.97 -17.17
CA GLN A 14 -6.60 -4.06 -17.95
C GLN A 14 -7.45 -5.00 -17.09
N LEU A 15 -6.98 -5.33 -15.87
CA LEU A 15 -7.75 -6.12 -14.93
C LEU A 15 -9.04 -5.40 -14.52
N GLY A 16 -8.96 -4.10 -14.21
CA GLY A 16 -10.14 -3.29 -13.90
C GLY A 16 -11.17 -3.29 -15.02
N GLU A 17 -10.73 -3.08 -16.27
CA GLU A 17 -11.60 -3.12 -17.46
C GLU A 17 -12.24 -4.52 -17.65
N SER A 18 -11.47 -5.59 -17.44
CA SER A 18 -11.96 -6.96 -17.48
C SER A 18 -13.06 -7.20 -16.45
N LEU A 19 -12.82 -6.76 -15.20
CA LEU A 19 -13.78 -6.93 -14.11
C LEU A 19 -15.07 -6.09 -14.27
N VAL A 20 -15.02 -4.99 -15.01
CA VAL A 20 -16.20 -4.17 -15.33
C VAL A 20 -17.10 -4.87 -16.35
N ARG A 21 -16.52 -5.57 -17.33
CA ARG A 21 -17.29 -6.28 -18.38
C ARG A 21 -18.14 -7.41 -17.83
N GLU A 22 -17.78 -7.98 -16.68
CA GLU A 22 -18.50 -9.09 -16.07
C GLU A 22 -19.35 -8.64 -14.87
N THR A 23 -20.58 -8.24 -15.14
CA THR A 23 -21.55 -7.80 -14.11
C THR A 23 -22.13 -8.94 -13.29
N GLN A 24 -22.00 -10.21 -13.69
CA GLN A 24 -22.74 -11.32 -13.10
C GLN A 24 -22.07 -12.06 -11.94
N ASN A 25 -20.72 -12.08 -11.84
CA ASN A 25 -20.02 -12.97 -10.89
C ASN A 25 -19.15 -12.28 -9.83
N SER A 26 -18.91 -10.98 -9.92
CA SER A 26 -18.12 -10.25 -8.92
C SER A 26 -19.01 -9.25 -8.17
N ARG A 27 -19.42 -9.63 -6.95
CA ARG A 27 -20.27 -8.78 -6.12
C ARG A 27 -19.43 -7.65 -5.52
N ALA A 28 -19.81 -6.40 -5.79
CA ALA A 28 -19.23 -5.25 -5.10
C ALA A 28 -19.62 -5.28 -3.62
N VAL A 29 -18.62 -5.21 -2.75
CA VAL A 29 -18.80 -5.16 -1.30
C VAL A 29 -18.30 -3.82 -0.79
N LYS A 30 -19.13 -3.14 0.01
CA LYS A 30 -18.80 -1.84 0.61
C LYS A 30 -18.42 -2.02 2.07
N PHE A 31 -17.33 -1.39 2.45
CA PHE A 31 -16.82 -1.37 3.81
C PHE A 31 -16.80 0.07 4.35
N ALA A 32 -17.20 0.24 5.61
CA ALA A 32 -17.00 1.49 6.32
C ALA A 32 -15.51 1.72 6.57
N ARG A 33 -15.13 2.92 6.99
CA ARG A 33 -13.77 3.20 7.47
C ARG A 33 -13.46 2.34 8.70
N HIS A 34 -12.23 1.83 8.79
CA HIS A 34 -11.74 0.96 9.88
C HIS A 34 -12.48 -0.38 10.02
N ALA A 35 -13.10 -0.86 8.95
CA ALA A 35 -13.69 -2.18 8.91
C ALA A 35 -12.65 -3.23 8.47
N ASN A 36 -12.68 -4.41 9.09
CA ASN A 36 -11.90 -5.56 8.62
C ASN A 36 -12.56 -6.12 7.36
N VAL A 37 -11.76 -6.30 6.31
CA VAL A 37 -12.19 -6.99 5.08
C VAL A 37 -12.05 -8.49 5.30
N TYR A 38 -10.96 -8.91 5.95
CA TYR A 38 -10.71 -10.23 6.51
C TYR A 38 -9.69 -10.10 7.65
N THR A 39 -9.58 -11.14 8.48
CA THR A 39 -8.64 -11.20 9.60
C THR A 39 -7.66 -12.37 9.44
N VAL A 40 -6.50 -12.27 10.07
CA VAL A 40 -5.52 -13.35 10.12
C VAL A 40 -6.16 -14.65 10.60
N GLY A 41 -5.83 -15.78 9.94
CA GLY A 41 -6.37 -17.10 10.24
C GLY A 41 -7.72 -17.43 9.59
N GLU A 42 -8.46 -16.46 9.04
CA GLU A 42 -9.70 -16.75 8.30
C GLU A 42 -9.43 -17.66 7.12
N GLN A 43 -10.32 -18.66 6.95
CA GLN A 43 -10.27 -19.63 5.86
C GLN A 43 -11.11 -19.12 4.69
N ASP A 44 -10.49 -18.35 3.82
CA ASP A 44 -11.14 -17.88 2.60
C ASP A 44 -10.13 -17.87 1.43
N GLU A 45 -10.59 -18.20 0.23
CA GLU A 45 -9.79 -18.20 -1.00
C GLU A 45 -10.20 -17.04 -1.92
N MET A 46 -10.46 -15.87 -1.34
CA MET A 46 -10.91 -14.71 -2.10
C MET A 46 -9.76 -13.76 -2.39
N ILE A 47 -9.76 -13.21 -3.61
CA ILE A 47 -8.93 -12.08 -4.03
C ILE A 47 -9.84 -10.86 -4.10
N TYR A 48 -9.33 -9.72 -3.69
CA TYR A 48 -10.07 -8.47 -3.66
C TYR A 48 -9.45 -7.47 -4.62
N TYR A 49 -10.29 -6.85 -5.46
CA TYR A 49 -9.92 -5.71 -6.30
C TYR A 49 -10.56 -4.45 -5.72
N ILE A 50 -9.78 -3.38 -5.51
CA ILE A 50 -10.26 -2.12 -4.95
C ILE A 50 -10.83 -1.25 -6.08
N GLU A 51 -12.15 -1.06 -6.10
CA GLU A 51 -12.79 -0.10 -7.03
C GLU A 51 -12.62 1.34 -6.55
N SER A 52 -12.75 1.56 -5.24
CA SER A 52 -12.55 2.86 -4.60
C SER A 52 -12.17 2.67 -3.14
N GLY A 53 -11.44 3.61 -2.58
CA GLY A 53 -11.05 3.53 -1.18
C GLY A 53 -9.57 3.19 -0.99
N GLN A 54 -9.24 2.70 0.21
CA GLN A 54 -7.89 2.27 0.59
C GLN A 54 -7.95 1.22 1.68
N VAL A 55 -7.02 0.26 1.62
CA VAL A 55 -6.89 -0.86 2.55
C VAL A 55 -5.45 -0.97 3.01
N LYS A 56 -5.21 -1.09 4.31
CA LYS A 56 -3.91 -1.47 4.87
C LYS A 56 -3.90 -2.97 5.18
N LEU A 57 -2.77 -3.62 4.92
CA LEU A 57 -2.49 -4.97 5.37
C LEU A 57 -1.60 -4.89 6.59
N VAL A 58 -2.00 -5.59 7.66
CA VAL A 58 -1.31 -5.53 8.94
C VAL A 58 -1.01 -6.92 9.49
N MET A 59 0.08 -7.02 10.23
CA MET A 59 0.39 -8.17 11.10
C MET A 59 0.60 -7.69 12.52
N ASP A 60 0.09 -8.47 13.47
CA ASP A 60 0.27 -8.23 14.89
C ASP A 60 1.36 -9.13 15.46
N SER A 61 2.24 -8.56 16.29
CA SER A 61 3.14 -9.36 17.08
C SER A 61 2.39 -9.96 18.28
N PRO A 62 2.92 -11.04 18.91
CA PRO A 62 2.34 -11.59 20.13
C PRO A 62 2.23 -10.57 21.28
N ALA A 63 3.03 -9.51 21.25
CA ALA A 63 3.00 -8.41 22.21
C ALA A 63 1.99 -7.31 21.84
N GLY A 64 1.15 -7.50 20.82
CA GLY A 64 0.14 -6.55 20.36
C GLY A 64 0.69 -5.34 19.60
N LYS A 65 1.94 -5.41 19.11
CA LYS A 65 2.49 -4.36 18.24
C LYS A 65 2.06 -4.63 16.79
N GLU A 66 1.36 -3.68 16.20
CA GLU A 66 0.96 -3.72 14.79
C GLU A 66 2.13 -3.36 13.87
N CYS A 67 2.22 -4.03 12.73
CA CYS A 67 3.13 -3.71 11.63
C CYS A 67 2.31 -3.56 10.34
N ILE A 68 2.39 -2.40 9.69
CA ILE A 68 1.75 -2.18 8.38
C ILE A 68 2.68 -2.72 7.29
N LEU A 69 2.24 -3.78 6.63
CA LEU A 69 2.98 -4.44 5.55
C LEU A 69 2.84 -3.72 4.21
N ALA A 70 1.64 -3.21 3.93
CA ALA A 70 1.31 -2.51 2.68
C ALA A 70 0.07 -1.63 2.83
N ILE A 71 -0.05 -0.61 1.97
CA ILE A 71 -1.28 0.16 1.77
C ILE A 71 -1.65 0.04 0.29
N HIS A 72 -2.86 -0.42 0.04
CA HIS A 72 -3.45 -0.58 -1.30
C HIS A 72 -4.50 0.48 -1.57
N SER A 73 -4.54 0.96 -2.81
CA SER A 73 -5.44 2.00 -3.29
C SER A 73 -6.33 1.50 -4.44
N ALA A 74 -7.22 2.33 -4.94
CA ALA A 74 -8.05 1.98 -6.10
C ALA A 74 -7.21 1.49 -7.28
N GLY A 75 -7.62 0.39 -7.89
CA GLY A 75 -6.90 -0.32 -8.95
C GLY A 75 -6.01 -1.47 -8.44
N ASP A 76 -5.68 -1.52 -7.16
CA ASP A 76 -4.88 -2.60 -6.58
C ASP A 76 -5.71 -3.84 -6.28
N ILE A 77 -5.00 -4.97 -6.19
CA ILE A 77 -5.51 -6.23 -5.65
C ILE A 77 -4.81 -6.57 -4.34
N PHE A 78 -5.51 -7.27 -3.47
CA PHE A 78 -4.98 -7.82 -2.22
C PHE A 78 -5.67 -9.14 -1.88
N GLY A 79 -5.11 -9.86 -0.90
CA GLY A 79 -5.59 -11.20 -0.53
C GLY A 79 -5.08 -12.32 -1.43
N GLU A 80 -4.16 -12.03 -2.37
CA GLU A 80 -3.56 -12.98 -3.30
C GLU A 80 -2.66 -14.01 -2.63
N LEU A 81 -2.28 -13.81 -1.35
CA LEU A 81 -1.53 -14.82 -0.59
C LEU A 81 -2.31 -16.13 -0.40
N CYS A 82 -3.64 -16.13 -0.57
CA CYS A 82 -4.42 -17.37 -0.64
C CYS A 82 -3.96 -18.31 -1.77
N LEU A 83 -3.27 -17.78 -2.80
CA LEU A 83 -2.73 -18.57 -3.92
C LEU A 83 -1.48 -19.37 -3.54
N SER A 84 -0.87 -19.10 -2.38
CA SER A 84 0.34 -19.79 -1.92
C SER A 84 0.08 -21.23 -1.46
N GLY A 85 -1.18 -21.61 -1.25
CA GLY A 85 -1.55 -22.90 -0.65
C GLY A 85 -1.40 -22.96 0.87
N ILE A 86 -0.99 -21.88 1.51
CA ILE A 86 -0.96 -21.77 2.98
C ILE A 86 -2.39 -21.64 3.48
N SER A 87 -2.73 -22.43 4.51
CA SER A 87 -4.08 -22.40 5.09
C SER A 87 -4.28 -21.13 5.92
N GLY A 88 -5.40 -20.46 5.68
CA GLY A 88 -5.79 -19.22 6.35
C GLY A 88 -5.06 -17.96 5.87
N ARG A 89 -5.63 -16.83 6.25
CA ARG A 89 -5.04 -15.50 5.98
C ARG A 89 -3.79 -15.29 6.83
N LEU A 90 -2.74 -14.78 6.22
CA LEU A 90 -1.47 -14.50 6.91
C LEU A 90 -1.44 -13.11 7.56
N GLU A 91 -2.31 -12.21 7.10
CA GLU A 91 -2.44 -10.83 7.56
C GLU A 91 -3.92 -10.44 7.74
N THR A 92 -4.15 -9.33 8.42
CA THR A 92 -5.46 -8.69 8.52
C THR A 92 -5.53 -7.53 7.52
N ALA A 93 -6.64 -7.43 6.78
CA ALA A 93 -6.90 -6.33 5.84
C ALA A 93 -7.93 -5.36 6.45
N ILE A 94 -7.54 -4.09 6.62
CA ILE A 94 -8.34 -3.05 7.28
C ILE A 94 -8.51 -1.85 6.35
N THR A 95 -9.74 -1.37 6.21
CA THR A 95 -10.03 -0.18 5.42
C THR A 95 -9.57 1.11 6.13
N MET A 96 -8.88 2.00 5.42
CA MET A 96 -8.43 3.30 5.95
C MET A 96 -9.44 4.42 5.71
N LYS A 97 -10.35 4.24 4.75
CA LYS A 97 -11.49 5.12 4.43
C LYS A 97 -12.64 4.27 3.89
N PRO A 98 -13.85 4.82 3.67
CA PRO A 98 -14.93 4.07 3.01
C PRO A 98 -14.42 3.46 1.70
N THR A 99 -14.55 2.14 1.56
CA THR A 99 -13.92 1.36 0.49
C THR A 99 -14.94 0.46 -0.18
N THR A 100 -14.88 0.39 -1.50
CA THR A 100 -15.63 -0.57 -2.31
C THR A 100 -14.66 -1.52 -2.98
N THR A 101 -14.89 -2.82 -2.82
CA THR A 101 -14.07 -3.88 -3.44
C THR A 101 -14.93 -4.82 -4.25
N LYS A 102 -14.35 -5.45 -5.27
CA LYS A 102 -14.87 -6.68 -5.86
C LYS A 102 -14.22 -7.87 -5.17
N ARG A 103 -15.04 -8.81 -4.73
CA ARG A 103 -14.61 -10.07 -4.13
C ARG A 103 -14.67 -11.18 -5.16
N ILE A 104 -13.55 -11.83 -5.45
CA ILE A 104 -13.38 -12.77 -6.55
C ILE A 104 -12.81 -14.07 -6.01
N PRO A 105 -13.48 -15.23 -6.16
CA PRO A 105 -12.88 -16.51 -5.81
C PRO A 105 -11.60 -16.77 -6.61
N SER A 106 -10.57 -17.34 -5.97
CA SER A 106 -9.25 -17.56 -6.57
C SER A 106 -9.31 -18.32 -7.89
N LYS A 107 -10.15 -19.35 -7.97
CA LYS A 107 -10.37 -20.14 -9.21
C LYS A 107 -10.93 -19.28 -10.35
N GLN A 108 -11.90 -18.42 -10.06
CA GLN A 108 -12.46 -17.49 -11.06
C GLN A 108 -11.45 -16.43 -11.47
N PHE A 109 -10.65 -15.94 -10.52
CA PHE A 109 -9.59 -14.99 -10.81
C PHE A 109 -8.57 -15.58 -11.80
N PHE A 110 -8.09 -16.81 -11.57
CA PHE A 110 -7.20 -17.49 -12.51
C PHE A 110 -7.82 -17.74 -13.89
N ALA A 111 -9.06 -18.22 -13.92
CA ALA A 111 -9.76 -18.43 -15.19
C ALA A 111 -9.84 -17.14 -16.02
N ARG A 112 -10.06 -16.02 -15.34
CA ARG A 112 -10.09 -14.70 -15.96
C ARG A 112 -8.72 -14.26 -16.48
N LEU A 113 -7.66 -14.41 -15.67
CA LEU A 113 -6.31 -14.07 -16.11
C LEU A 113 -5.92 -14.85 -17.38
N GLN A 114 -6.35 -16.11 -17.51
CA GLN A 114 -6.14 -16.93 -18.70
C GLN A 114 -6.96 -16.45 -19.88
N HIS A 115 -8.27 -16.25 -19.68
CA HIS A 115 -9.20 -15.81 -20.72
C HIS A 115 -8.80 -14.48 -21.34
N ASP A 116 -8.40 -13.50 -20.53
CA ASP A 116 -8.07 -12.15 -20.99
C ASP A 116 -6.56 -11.97 -21.28
N SER A 117 -5.78 -13.06 -21.29
CA SER A 117 -4.31 -13.05 -21.51
C SER A 117 -3.55 -12.13 -20.55
N LEU A 118 -4.02 -12.04 -19.29
CA LEU A 118 -3.44 -11.16 -18.26
C LEU A 118 -2.42 -11.87 -17.35
N MET A 119 -2.15 -13.15 -17.55
CA MET A 119 -1.28 -13.96 -16.68
C MET A 119 0.14 -13.39 -16.59
N GLU A 120 0.74 -13.01 -17.72
CA GLU A 120 2.08 -12.40 -17.74
C GLU A 120 2.12 -11.10 -16.94
N GLY A 121 1.09 -10.23 -17.13
CA GLY A 121 0.95 -8.99 -16.38
C GLY A 121 0.83 -9.22 -14.88
N PHE A 122 0.09 -10.24 -14.47
CA PHE A 122 -0.05 -10.64 -13.07
C PHE A 122 1.27 -11.13 -12.46
N VAL A 123 2.01 -11.99 -13.16
CA VAL A 123 3.32 -12.44 -12.70
C VAL A 123 4.30 -11.27 -12.53
N ARG A 124 4.33 -10.35 -13.49
CA ARG A 124 5.14 -9.12 -13.39
C ARG A 124 4.73 -8.23 -12.21
N TYR A 125 3.42 -8.07 -12.01
CA TYR A 125 2.87 -7.34 -10.86
C TYR A 125 3.34 -7.95 -9.53
N LEU A 126 3.27 -9.28 -9.37
CA LEU A 126 3.78 -9.96 -8.18
C LEU A 126 5.29 -9.82 -8.02
N ALA A 127 6.06 -9.90 -9.10
CA ALA A 127 7.52 -9.72 -9.07
C ALA A 127 7.92 -8.32 -8.59
N VAL A 128 7.21 -7.27 -9.02
CA VAL A 128 7.40 -5.90 -8.52
C VAL A 128 7.12 -5.84 -7.02
N ARG A 129 6.02 -6.43 -6.55
CA ARG A 129 5.69 -6.47 -5.12
C ARG A 129 6.75 -7.19 -4.29
N VAL A 130 7.28 -8.31 -4.77
CA VAL A 130 8.39 -9.03 -4.12
C VAL A 130 9.62 -8.13 -4.02
N ALA A 131 9.97 -7.43 -5.10
CA ALA A 131 11.10 -6.52 -5.10
C ALA A 131 10.94 -5.34 -4.13
N ASP A 132 9.72 -4.78 -4.03
CA ASP A 132 9.41 -3.74 -3.05
C ASP A 132 9.53 -4.26 -1.61
N GLN A 133 9.06 -5.47 -1.32
CA GLN A 133 9.21 -6.10 -0.01
C GLN A 133 10.68 -6.35 0.34
N GLN A 134 11.50 -6.82 -0.62
CA GLN A 134 12.96 -6.97 -0.43
C GLN A 134 13.62 -5.64 -0.10
N GLN A 135 13.20 -4.54 -0.75
CA GLN A 135 13.70 -3.21 -0.45
C GLN A 135 13.34 -2.75 0.97
N VAL A 136 12.09 -3.04 1.42
CA VAL A 136 11.67 -2.74 2.81
C VAL A 136 12.52 -3.51 3.81
N ILE A 137 12.76 -4.81 3.58
CA ILE A 137 13.62 -5.64 4.44
C ILE A 137 15.04 -5.07 4.47
N SER A 138 15.64 -4.75 3.32
CA SER A 138 16.96 -4.12 3.23
C SER A 138 17.03 -2.82 4.03
N ASN A 139 16.03 -1.96 3.90
CA ASN A 139 15.97 -0.70 4.62
C ASN A 139 15.84 -0.90 6.14
N LEU A 140 15.11 -1.91 6.60
CA LEU A 140 14.99 -2.22 8.02
C LEU A 140 16.33 -2.63 8.65
N VAL A 141 17.20 -3.29 7.87
CA VAL A 141 18.50 -3.80 8.34
C VAL A 141 19.61 -2.74 8.19
N MET A 142 19.62 -2.00 7.09
CA MET A 142 20.77 -1.18 6.67
C MET A 142 20.59 0.32 6.88
N VAL A 143 19.37 0.80 7.08
CA VAL A 143 19.02 2.23 7.09
C VAL A 143 18.48 2.63 8.45
N ASP A 144 18.88 3.80 8.96
CA ASP A 144 18.34 4.29 10.22
C ASP A 144 16.86 4.71 10.14
N SER A 145 16.22 4.91 11.28
CA SER A 145 14.77 5.14 11.32
C SER A 145 14.34 6.50 10.79
N GLU A 146 15.20 7.52 10.76
CA GLU A 146 14.89 8.82 10.15
C GLU A 146 14.93 8.72 8.63
N GLN A 147 15.95 8.08 8.09
CA GLN A 147 16.06 7.80 6.66
C GLN A 147 14.92 6.93 6.17
N ARG A 148 14.57 5.86 6.93
CA ARG A 148 13.41 5.01 6.61
C ARG A 148 12.10 5.80 6.56
N LEU A 149 11.88 6.72 7.51
CA LEU A 149 10.71 7.60 7.47
C LEU A 149 10.69 8.42 6.18
N GLY A 150 11.80 9.06 5.82
CA GLY A 150 11.90 9.84 4.58
C GLY A 150 11.59 9.00 3.34
N GLN A 151 12.15 7.79 3.25
CA GLN A 151 11.88 6.86 2.16
C GLN A 151 10.40 6.40 2.12
N THR A 152 9.81 6.11 3.28
CA THR A 152 8.39 5.77 3.41
C THR A 152 7.49 6.91 2.93
N LEU A 153 7.80 8.15 3.32
CA LEU A 153 7.04 9.33 2.87
C LEU A 153 7.12 9.51 1.35
N LEU A 154 8.31 9.35 0.74
CA LEU A 154 8.46 9.40 -0.72
C LEU A 154 7.67 8.29 -1.41
N GLN A 155 7.68 7.08 -0.87
CA GLN A 155 6.92 5.96 -1.41
C GLN A 155 5.41 6.21 -1.35
N LEU A 156 4.90 6.65 -0.19
CA LEU A 156 3.49 7.04 -0.03
C LEU A 156 3.09 8.15 -1.00
N GLY A 157 3.97 9.13 -1.18
CA GLY A 157 3.76 10.19 -2.16
C GLY A 157 3.61 9.66 -3.58
N ARG A 158 4.45 8.73 -3.99
CA ARG A 158 4.44 8.14 -5.34
C ARG A 158 3.24 7.25 -5.60
N THR A 159 2.83 6.44 -4.60
CA THR A 159 1.75 5.46 -4.76
C THR A 159 0.35 6.06 -4.60
N MET A 160 0.19 7.08 -3.77
CA MET A 160 -1.13 7.63 -3.44
C MET A 160 -1.21 9.16 -3.45
N GLY A 161 -0.13 9.84 -3.77
CA GLY A 161 -0.07 11.29 -3.77
C GLY A 161 -0.55 11.89 -5.08
N LYS A 162 -1.13 13.09 -5.01
CA LYS A 162 -1.39 13.93 -6.16
C LYS A 162 -0.17 14.80 -6.42
N LYS A 163 0.38 14.72 -7.64
CA LYS A 163 1.55 15.50 -8.05
C LYS A 163 1.15 16.93 -8.36
N ASP A 164 1.81 17.88 -7.74
CA ASP A 164 1.86 19.29 -8.09
C ASP A 164 3.26 19.59 -8.71
N PRO A 165 3.50 20.73 -9.38
CA PRO A 165 4.76 20.99 -10.10
C PRO A 165 6.04 20.84 -9.27
N HIS A 166 5.99 21.07 -7.95
CA HIS A 166 7.16 21.04 -7.05
C HIS A 166 6.93 20.23 -5.77
N SER A 167 5.82 19.53 -5.67
CA SER A 167 5.45 18.79 -4.46
C SER A 167 4.49 17.65 -4.75
N ILE A 168 4.35 16.77 -3.79
CA ILE A 168 3.37 15.70 -3.81
C ILE A 168 2.46 15.89 -2.59
N ARG A 169 1.14 15.92 -2.81
CA ARG A 169 0.14 16.03 -1.76
C ARG A 169 -0.49 14.68 -1.47
N ILE A 170 -0.38 14.22 -0.25
CA ILE A 170 -1.05 12.99 0.23
C ILE A 170 -2.37 13.39 0.89
N GLU A 171 -3.49 13.05 0.24
CA GLU A 171 -4.85 13.35 0.73
C GLU A 171 -5.39 12.30 1.72
N LEU A 172 -4.53 11.44 2.22
CA LEU A 172 -4.82 10.53 3.31
C LEU A 172 -4.24 11.09 4.61
N LYS A 173 -5.05 11.12 5.66
CA LYS A 173 -4.55 11.44 7.00
C LYS A 173 -3.92 10.19 7.59
N ILE A 174 -2.60 10.14 7.57
CA ILE A 174 -1.81 9.07 8.18
C ILE A 174 -1.36 9.58 9.55
N SER A 175 -1.67 8.84 10.59
CA SER A 175 -1.26 9.17 11.97
C SER A 175 0.23 8.89 12.19
N HIS A 176 0.83 9.51 13.22
CA HIS A 176 2.20 9.18 13.63
C HIS A 176 2.32 7.74 14.16
N GLU A 177 1.23 7.16 14.65
CA GLU A 177 1.19 5.73 15.00
C GLU A 177 1.35 4.88 13.76
N GLU A 178 0.49 5.05 12.75
CA GLU A 178 0.58 4.31 11.49
C GLU A 178 1.95 4.50 10.81
N LEU A 179 2.54 5.71 10.83
CA LEU A 179 3.90 5.91 10.35
C LEU A 179 4.93 5.12 11.17
N SER A 180 4.73 4.98 12.49
CA SER A 180 5.64 4.21 13.33
C SER A 180 5.57 2.71 13.04
N GLU A 181 4.39 2.22 12.72
CA GLU A 181 4.12 0.84 12.31
C GLU A 181 4.73 0.50 10.93
N MET A 182 4.71 1.46 10.00
CA MET A 182 5.32 1.32 8.67
C MET A 182 6.85 1.38 8.72
N VAL A 183 7.39 2.30 9.55
CA VAL A 183 8.85 2.55 9.63
C VAL A 183 9.56 1.56 10.54
N GLY A 184 8.84 0.85 11.42
CA GLY A 184 9.41 -0.05 12.41
C GLY A 184 10.16 0.71 13.51
N THR A 185 9.54 1.79 14.05
CA THR A 185 10.11 2.60 15.13
C THR A 185 9.02 2.98 16.14
N THR A 186 9.23 3.97 16.99
CA THR A 186 8.24 4.42 17.98
C THR A 186 7.58 5.72 17.57
N ARG A 187 6.30 5.92 17.96
CA ARG A 187 5.56 7.17 17.72
C ARG A 187 6.30 8.44 18.18
N PRO A 188 6.94 8.50 19.37
CA PRO A 188 7.73 9.67 19.78
C PRO A 188 8.87 10.00 18.80
N ARG A 189 9.57 8.96 18.28
CA ARG A 189 10.64 9.17 17.28
C ARG A 189 10.08 9.70 15.97
N ILE A 190 8.94 9.15 15.50
CA ILE A 190 8.24 9.69 14.31
C ILE A 190 7.88 11.16 14.52
N SER A 191 7.32 11.53 15.69
CA SER A 191 6.94 12.92 15.98
C SER A 191 8.15 13.85 15.91
N MET A 192 9.29 13.44 16.46
CA MET A 192 10.55 14.19 16.43
C MET A 192 11.07 14.33 14.98
N PHE A 193 11.12 13.26 14.21
CA PHE A 193 11.58 13.29 12.82
C PHE A 193 10.68 14.13 11.91
N MET A 194 9.36 13.98 12.04
CA MET A 194 8.39 14.79 11.28
C MET A 194 8.56 16.29 11.57
N GLN A 195 8.80 16.67 12.84
CA GLN A 195 9.06 18.05 13.19
C GLN A 195 10.37 18.55 12.58
N ARG A 196 11.43 17.73 12.60
CA ARG A 196 12.71 18.06 11.96
C ARG A 196 12.57 18.26 10.45
N LEU A 197 11.90 17.34 9.76
CA LEU A 197 11.65 17.46 8.31
C LEU A 197 10.83 18.70 7.96
N LYS A 198 9.86 19.09 8.82
CA LYS A 198 9.10 20.34 8.67
C LYS A 198 10.00 21.57 8.84
N ASN A 199 10.83 21.59 9.88
CA ASN A 199 11.76 22.72 10.13
C ASN A 199 12.76 22.90 8.98
N LEU A 200 13.16 21.82 8.33
CA LEU A 200 14.03 21.85 7.14
C LEU A 200 13.27 22.22 5.84
N GLY A 201 11.95 22.39 5.90
CA GLY A 201 11.12 22.72 4.74
C GLY A 201 11.02 21.58 3.71
N LEU A 202 11.26 20.33 4.11
CA LEU A 202 11.19 19.13 3.27
C LEU A 202 9.78 18.59 3.15
N ILE A 203 8.97 18.81 4.19
CA ILE A 203 7.55 18.49 4.25
C ILE A 203 6.77 19.64 4.87
N GLU A 204 5.50 19.73 4.52
CA GLU A 204 4.55 20.70 5.08
C GLU A 204 3.21 20.03 5.39
N THR A 205 2.37 20.69 6.17
CA THR A 205 0.98 20.28 6.39
C THR A 205 0.08 21.44 6.01
N ASN A 206 -0.89 21.21 5.11
CA ASN A 206 -1.83 22.24 4.70
C ASN A 206 -2.94 22.47 5.77
N LYS A 207 -3.85 23.43 5.52
CA LYS A 207 -4.96 23.77 6.41
C LYS A 207 -5.94 22.60 6.64
N GLU A 208 -5.99 21.65 5.72
CA GLU A 208 -6.83 20.44 5.79
C GLU A 208 -6.13 19.28 6.48
N HIS A 209 -4.91 19.51 7.00
CA HIS A 209 -4.05 18.50 7.60
C HIS A 209 -3.55 17.40 6.63
N PHE A 210 -3.50 17.70 5.32
CA PHE A 210 -2.84 16.84 4.34
C PHE A 210 -1.34 17.08 4.34
N LEU A 211 -0.57 16.00 4.15
CA LEU A 211 0.87 16.05 4.07
C LEU A 211 1.30 16.48 2.65
N ILE A 212 2.18 17.47 2.58
CA ILE A 212 2.82 17.94 1.35
C ILE A 212 4.30 17.60 1.43
N ILE A 213 4.81 16.87 0.44
CA ILE A 213 6.19 16.44 0.36
C ILE A 213 6.89 17.21 -0.77
N LYS A 214 8.02 17.84 -0.46
CA LYS A 214 8.91 18.45 -1.45
C LYS A 214 9.86 17.37 -1.98
N GLU A 215 9.39 16.59 -2.99
CA GLU A 215 10.03 15.34 -3.43
C GLU A 215 11.53 15.49 -3.69
N ASN A 216 11.93 16.48 -4.50
CA ASN A 216 13.33 16.69 -4.86
C ASN A 216 14.19 17.01 -3.63
N LYS A 217 13.72 17.96 -2.79
CA LYS A 217 14.45 18.37 -1.58
C LYS A 217 14.60 17.21 -0.58
N LEU A 218 13.54 16.43 -0.39
CA LEU A 218 13.59 15.29 0.52
C LEU A 218 14.52 14.20 -0.03
N SER A 219 14.50 13.93 -1.34
CA SER A 219 15.40 12.97 -1.98
C SER A 219 16.87 13.39 -1.86
N GLU A 220 17.18 14.67 -2.10
CA GLU A 220 18.53 15.22 -1.92
C GLU A 220 19.01 15.14 -0.47
N TYR A 221 18.15 15.48 0.48
CA TYR A 221 18.45 15.35 1.91
C TYR A 221 18.78 13.91 2.30
N LEU A 222 17.97 12.95 1.87
CA LEU A 222 18.21 11.53 2.15
C LEU A 222 19.51 11.01 1.54
N ALA A 223 19.90 11.49 0.36
CA ALA A 223 21.18 11.14 -0.27
C ALA A 223 22.40 11.70 0.49
N GLN A 224 22.25 12.81 1.26
CA GLN A 224 23.34 13.41 2.03
C GLN A 224 23.56 12.72 3.39
N ILE A 225 22.53 12.07 3.95
CA ILE A 225 22.60 11.40 5.25
C ILE A 225 22.76 9.88 5.15
N SER A 226 22.93 9.37 3.92
CA SER A 226 23.11 7.94 3.59
C SER A 226 24.52 7.45 3.86
#